data_584246e8937b1f4d77a936d59e1c0cdf
#
_entry.id   584246e8937b1f4d77a936d59e1c0cdf
#
_cell.length_a   1.000
_cell.length_b   1.000
_cell.length_c   1.000
_cell.angle_alpha   90.00
_cell.angle_beta   90.00
_cell.angle_gamma   90.00
#
_symmetry.space_group_name_H-M   'P 1'
#
loop_
_entity.id
_entity.type
_entity.pdbx_description
1 polymer ?
#
loop_
_entity_poly.entity_id
_entity_poly.type
_entity_poly.pdbx_seq_one_letter_code
_entity_poly.pdbx_strand_id
1 'polypeptide(L)'
;MLLREKNFDLEKFEKKMICDGTEAVVTYFEPVKKKREGVEVKHLEVGSYEMTTRNGMVKVKNQVNDRFDIDHVVIIQRVGVFEPGEKLRGVLVSAPKRGEAVEALGVCLELFETHVPLQKKVVTVEGREYWVQRDDDLMELYGQVAEDL
;
A
#
# COMPACT_ATOMS: atom_id res chain seq x y z
N MET A 1 6.07 10.74 -2.77
CA MET A 1 5.92 9.74 -1.72
C MET A 1 5.15 10.35 -0.56
N LEU A 2 4.03 9.77 -0.17
CA LEU A 2 3.15 10.32 0.86
C LEU A 2 2.69 9.23 1.83
N LEU A 3 2.75 9.57 3.12
CA LEU A 3 2.14 8.81 4.20
C LEU A 3 1.10 9.73 4.84
N ARG A 4 -0.20 9.42 4.71
CA ARG A 4 -1.25 10.37 5.05
C ARG A 4 -2.58 9.71 5.40
N GLU A 5 -3.43 10.42 6.14
CA GLU A 5 -4.80 9.98 6.45
C GLU A 5 -5.78 10.30 5.32
N LYS A 6 -5.60 11.43 4.66
CA LYS A 6 -6.53 11.93 3.65
C LYS A 6 -6.53 11.06 2.39
N ASN A 7 -7.70 10.95 1.78
CA ASN A 7 -7.87 10.31 0.48
C ASN A 7 -7.02 11.03 -0.58
N PHE A 8 -6.76 10.36 -1.68
CA PHE A 8 -5.93 10.89 -2.77
C PHE A 8 -6.65 10.75 -4.11
N ASP A 9 -6.36 11.69 -4.99
CA ASP A 9 -6.88 11.72 -6.35
C ASP A 9 -5.76 11.28 -7.30
N LEU A 10 -5.88 10.06 -7.80
CA LEU A 10 -4.90 9.47 -8.70
C LEU A 10 -4.72 10.30 -9.97
N GLU A 11 -5.81 10.86 -10.51
CA GLU A 11 -5.76 11.65 -11.73
C GLU A 11 -4.86 12.87 -11.61
N LYS A 12 -4.85 13.52 -10.46
CA LYS A 12 -3.95 14.66 -10.20
C LYS A 12 -2.48 14.26 -10.28
N PHE A 13 -2.14 13.08 -9.75
CA PHE A 13 -0.77 12.58 -9.83
C PHE A 13 -0.42 12.15 -11.24
N GLU A 14 -1.33 11.48 -11.94
CA GLU A 14 -1.11 11.04 -13.32
C GLU A 14 -0.73 12.19 -14.25
N LYS A 15 -1.43 13.31 -14.14
CA LYS A 15 -1.16 14.50 -14.96
C LYS A 15 0.25 15.07 -14.72
N LYS A 16 0.72 15.03 -13.48
CA LYS A 16 2.04 15.55 -13.10
C LYS A 16 3.19 14.63 -13.49
N MET A 17 2.90 13.38 -13.82
CA MET A 17 3.91 12.37 -14.11
C MET A 17 4.27 12.29 -15.59
N ILE A 18 3.58 13.00 -16.43
CA ILE A 18 3.83 13.00 -17.86
C ILE A 18 4.96 13.98 -18.20
N CYS A 19 6.06 13.45 -18.72
CA CYS A 19 7.22 14.21 -19.21
C CYS A 19 7.29 14.10 -20.72
N ASP A 20 8.18 14.90 -21.34
CA ASP A 20 8.49 14.72 -22.75
C ASP A 20 9.05 13.31 -22.96
N GLY A 21 8.47 12.55 -23.85
CA GLY A 21 8.91 11.19 -24.14
C GLY A 21 8.30 10.11 -23.25
N THR A 22 7.43 10.45 -22.30
CA THR A 22 6.70 9.45 -21.53
C THR A 22 5.73 8.69 -22.44
N GLU A 23 5.95 7.38 -22.58
CA GLU A 23 5.05 6.51 -23.33
C GLU A 23 3.90 6.00 -22.46
N ALA A 24 4.17 5.75 -21.18
CA ALA A 24 3.20 5.10 -20.31
C ALA A 24 3.18 5.68 -18.90
N VAL A 25 1.97 5.79 -18.36
CA VAL A 25 1.72 6.03 -16.94
C VAL A 25 0.87 4.86 -16.48
N VAL A 26 1.39 4.06 -15.53
CA VAL A 26 0.66 2.93 -14.94
C VAL A 26 0.29 3.26 -13.52
N THR A 27 -0.94 2.93 -13.16
CA THR A 27 -1.53 3.29 -11.88
C THR A 27 -2.11 2.06 -11.22
N TYR A 28 -1.82 1.92 -9.94
CA TYR A 28 -2.36 0.87 -9.09
C TYR A 28 -2.97 1.52 -7.85
N PHE A 29 -4.13 1.06 -7.42
CA PHE A 29 -4.60 1.33 -6.07
C PHE A 29 -5.15 0.06 -5.44
N GLU A 30 -4.97 -0.02 -4.13
CA GLU A 30 -5.45 -1.13 -3.33
C GLU A 30 -6.64 -0.64 -2.51
N PRO A 31 -7.84 -1.21 -2.72
CA PRO A 31 -8.99 -0.91 -1.87
C PRO A 31 -8.94 -1.72 -0.59
N VAL A 32 -9.63 -1.25 0.43
CA VAL A 32 -9.88 -2.05 1.62
C VAL A 32 -10.85 -3.17 1.25
N LYS A 33 -10.49 -4.41 1.54
CA LYS A 33 -11.28 -5.59 1.20
C LYS A 33 -12.52 -5.70 2.10
N LYS A 34 -13.65 -6.05 1.50
CA LYS A 34 -14.89 -6.33 2.22
C LYS A 34 -14.83 -7.63 3.01
N LYS A 35 -14.09 -8.62 2.50
CA LYS A 35 -13.88 -9.92 3.16
C LYS A 35 -12.41 -10.29 3.12
N ARG A 36 -11.93 -10.87 4.23
CA ARG A 36 -10.60 -11.47 4.33
C ARG A 36 -10.75 -12.84 4.96
N GLU A 37 -10.26 -13.87 4.27
CA GLU A 37 -10.34 -15.27 4.75
C GLU A 37 -11.74 -15.67 5.24
N GLY A 38 -12.77 -15.26 4.49
CA GLY A 38 -14.17 -15.56 4.82
C GLY A 38 -14.76 -14.69 5.92
N VAL A 39 -13.98 -13.77 6.50
CA VAL A 39 -14.43 -12.87 7.55
C VAL A 39 -14.88 -11.54 6.96
N GLU A 40 -16.07 -11.10 7.32
CA GLU A 40 -16.64 -9.84 6.84
C GLU A 40 -16.06 -8.65 7.60
N VAL A 41 -15.43 -7.72 6.87
CA VAL A 41 -14.70 -6.58 7.45
C VAL A 41 -15.67 -5.41 7.66
N LYS A 42 -15.68 -4.89 8.89
CA LYS A 42 -16.36 -3.63 9.21
C LYS A 42 -15.46 -2.45 8.89
N HIS A 43 -14.22 -2.50 9.39
CA HIS A 43 -13.20 -1.51 9.05
C HIS A 43 -11.79 -2.09 9.22
N LEU A 44 -10.83 -1.44 8.58
CA LEU A 44 -9.41 -1.72 8.70
C LEU A 44 -8.74 -0.53 9.37
N GLU A 45 -7.96 -0.80 10.42
CA GLU A 45 -7.13 0.21 11.08
C GLU A 45 -5.69 0.03 10.63
N VAL A 46 -5.09 1.09 10.10
CA VAL A 46 -3.69 1.07 9.63
C VAL A 46 -2.89 2.09 10.42
N GLY A 47 -1.85 1.61 11.07
CA GLY A 47 -0.89 2.44 11.78
C GLY A 47 0.49 2.35 11.17
N SER A 48 1.29 3.39 11.34
CA SER A 48 2.67 3.44 10.89
C SER A 48 3.62 3.44 12.08
N TYR A 49 4.88 3.11 11.82
CA TYR A 49 5.98 3.25 12.77
C TYR A 49 6.80 4.50 12.47
N GLU A 50 6.10 5.60 12.13
CA GLU A 50 6.69 6.91 11.84
C GLU A 50 7.93 6.84 10.95
N MET A 51 9.10 7.11 11.50
CA MET A 51 10.37 7.16 10.74
C MET A 51 10.71 5.84 10.05
N THR A 52 10.47 4.71 10.69
CA THR A 52 10.77 3.40 10.11
C THR A 52 9.93 3.14 8.87
N THR A 53 8.65 3.47 8.93
CA THR A 53 7.75 3.34 7.78
C THR A 53 8.18 4.27 6.65
N ARG A 54 8.44 5.54 6.95
CA ARG A 54 8.89 6.53 5.96
C ARG A 54 10.23 6.14 5.33
N ASN A 55 11.18 5.70 6.12
CA ASN A 55 12.48 5.26 5.63
C ASN A 55 12.35 4.05 4.71
N GLY A 56 11.44 3.12 5.04
CA GLY A 56 11.13 1.99 4.18
C GLY A 56 10.57 2.43 2.83
N MET A 57 9.65 3.40 2.82
CA MET A 57 9.09 3.95 1.58
C MET A 57 10.16 4.63 0.72
N VAL A 58 11.05 5.40 1.34
CA VAL A 58 12.18 6.03 0.63
C VAL A 58 13.08 4.97 0.00
N LYS A 59 13.39 3.91 0.75
CA LYS A 59 14.21 2.80 0.27
C LYS A 59 13.59 2.14 -0.96
N VAL A 60 12.28 1.87 -0.93
CA VAL A 60 11.56 1.30 -2.06
C VAL A 60 11.66 2.21 -3.28
N LYS A 61 11.37 3.49 -3.12
CA LYS A 61 11.46 4.47 -4.20
C LYS A 61 12.85 4.51 -4.82
N ASN A 62 13.89 4.55 -4.00
CA ASN A 62 15.26 4.60 -4.48
C ASN A 62 15.66 3.33 -5.24
N GLN A 63 15.28 2.15 -4.74
CA GLN A 63 15.57 0.89 -5.41
C GLN A 63 14.87 0.78 -6.76
N VAL A 64 13.62 1.24 -6.86
CA VAL A 64 12.89 1.25 -8.13
C VAL A 64 13.55 2.20 -9.12
N ASN A 65 13.91 3.41 -8.69
CA ASN A 65 14.60 4.37 -9.53
C ASN A 65 15.97 3.84 -10.03
N ASP A 66 16.68 3.10 -9.19
CA ASP A 66 18.01 2.56 -9.56
C ASP A 66 17.92 1.39 -10.54
N ARG A 67 16.84 0.62 -10.51
CA ARG A 67 16.69 -0.58 -11.33
C ARG A 67 16.07 -0.34 -12.69
N PHE A 68 15.25 0.69 -12.83
CA PHE A 68 14.41 0.90 -14.01
C PHE A 68 14.64 2.28 -14.62
N ASP A 69 14.50 2.33 -15.92
CA ASP A 69 14.48 3.60 -16.65
C ASP A 69 13.08 4.18 -16.60
N ILE A 70 12.80 4.96 -15.57
CA ILE A 70 11.50 5.57 -15.33
C ILE A 70 11.60 7.07 -15.17
N ASP A 71 10.52 7.78 -15.46
CA ASP A 71 10.45 9.23 -15.27
C ASP A 71 10.13 9.56 -13.81
N HIS A 72 9.07 8.95 -13.28
CA HIS A 72 8.62 9.17 -11.90
C HIS A 72 8.04 7.90 -11.30
N VAL A 73 8.18 7.78 -9.97
CA VAL A 73 7.45 6.82 -9.16
C VAL A 73 6.84 7.56 -7.97
N VAL A 74 5.54 7.36 -7.75
CA VAL A 74 4.80 7.95 -6.63
C VAL A 74 4.20 6.81 -5.81
N ILE A 75 4.43 6.85 -4.49
CA ILE A 75 3.89 5.88 -3.55
C ILE A 75 3.10 6.64 -2.51
N ILE A 76 1.83 6.27 -2.35
CA ILE A 76 0.93 6.88 -1.38
C ILE A 76 0.40 5.78 -0.46
N GLN A 77 0.58 5.94 0.83
CA GLN A 77 0.03 5.04 1.84
C GLN A 77 -0.86 5.82 2.78
N ARG A 78 -2.09 5.38 2.96
CA ARG A 78 -2.98 5.96 3.96
C ARG A 78 -2.83 5.25 5.29
N VAL A 79 -2.94 6.03 6.36
CA VAL A 79 -2.99 5.54 7.74
C VAL A 79 -4.26 6.09 8.39
N GLY A 80 -4.85 5.34 9.31
CA GLY A 80 -6.11 5.69 9.95
C GLY A 80 -7.09 4.53 9.94
N VAL A 81 -8.38 4.85 9.95
CA VAL A 81 -9.46 3.86 9.96
C VAL A 81 -10.24 3.96 8.66
N PHE A 82 -10.40 2.83 7.98
CA PHE A 82 -11.00 2.80 6.63
C PHE A 82 -12.08 1.75 6.52
N GLU A 83 -13.16 2.12 5.82
CA GLU A 83 -14.24 1.19 5.48
C GLU A 83 -13.93 0.44 4.19
N PRO A 84 -14.53 -0.75 3.97
CA PRO A 84 -14.38 -1.48 2.72
C PRO A 84 -14.66 -0.61 1.49
N GLY A 85 -13.81 -0.72 0.47
CA GLY A 85 -13.92 0.06 -0.75
C GLY A 85 -13.11 1.34 -0.77
N GLU A 86 -12.69 1.85 0.38
CA GLU A 86 -11.81 3.02 0.41
C GLU A 86 -10.42 2.68 -0.15
N LYS A 87 -9.80 3.64 -0.82
CA LYS A 87 -8.44 3.49 -1.32
C LYS A 87 -7.46 3.50 -0.16
N LEU A 88 -6.68 2.46 -0.04
CA LEU A 88 -5.69 2.31 1.04
C LEU A 88 -4.30 2.74 0.58
N ARG A 89 -3.91 2.34 -0.61
CA ARG A 89 -2.58 2.58 -1.16
C ARG A 89 -2.68 2.89 -2.64
N GLY A 90 -1.85 3.80 -3.11
CA GLY A 90 -1.69 4.07 -4.52
C GLY A 90 -0.23 4.03 -4.92
N VAL A 91 0.06 3.46 -6.09
CA VAL A 91 1.39 3.46 -6.70
C VAL A 91 1.23 3.83 -8.17
N LEU A 92 2.02 4.81 -8.60
CA LEU A 92 2.00 5.27 -9.97
C LEU A 92 3.43 5.32 -10.49
N VAL A 93 3.62 4.85 -11.73
CA VAL A 93 4.93 4.88 -12.38
C VAL A 93 4.75 5.43 -13.80
N SER A 94 5.60 6.37 -14.18
CA SER A 94 5.69 6.84 -15.55
C SER A 94 7.06 6.52 -16.13
N ALA A 95 7.11 6.16 -17.40
CA ALA A 95 8.36 5.77 -18.06
C ALA A 95 8.33 6.05 -19.55
N PRO A 96 9.53 6.20 -20.18
CA PRO A 96 9.67 6.33 -21.62
C PRO A 96 9.21 5.09 -22.40
N LYS A 97 9.24 3.92 -21.72
CA LYS A 97 8.83 2.63 -22.30
C LYS A 97 7.83 1.95 -21.40
N ARG A 98 6.72 1.47 -21.96
CA ARG A 98 5.65 0.80 -21.21
C ARG A 98 6.10 -0.45 -20.45
N GLY A 99 7.01 -1.23 -21.02
CA GLY A 99 7.56 -2.42 -20.35
C GLY A 99 8.27 -2.07 -19.05
N GLU A 100 9.08 -1.02 -19.07
CA GLU A 100 9.75 -0.51 -17.87
C GLU A 100 8.73 -0.06 -16.81
N ALA A 101 7.69 0.66 -17.23
CA ALA A 101 6.66 1.13 -16.29
C ALA A 101 5.93 -0.02 -15.61
N VAL A 102 5.52 -1.02 -16.37
CA VAL A 102 4.78 -2.19 -15.85
C VAL A 102 5.65 -3.02 -14.91
N GLU A 103 6.88 -3.31 -15.31
CA GLU A 103 7.82 -4.07 -14.47
C GLU A 103 8.17 -3.33 -13.19
N ALA A 104 8.43 -2.03 -13.29
CA ALA A 104 8.74 -1.19 -12.14
C ALA A 104 7.60 -1.18 -11.12
N LEU A 105 6.36 -1.10 -11.60
CA LEU A 105 5.18 -1.16 -10.71
C LEU A 105 5.15 -2.48 -9.94
N GLY A 106 5.31 -3.60 -10.62
CA GLY A 106 5.30 -4.92 -9.97
C GLY A 106 6.37 -5.06 -8.92
N VAL A 107 7.60 -4.65 -9.24
CA VAL A 107 8.72 -4.69 -8.29
C VAL A 107 8.49 -3.75 -7.12
N CYS A 108 7.94 -2.56 -7.38
CA CYS A 108 7.61 -1.59 -6.33
C CYS A 108 6.65 -2.19 -5.29
N LEU A 109 5.62 -2.90 -5.75
CA LEU A 109 4.64 -3.54 -4.85
C LEU A 109 5.30 -4.63 -3.99
N GLU A 110 6.17 -5.44 -4.57
CA GLU A 110 6.91 -6.47 -3.82
C GLU A 110 7.86 -5.88 -2.79
N LEU A 111 8.62 -4.86 -3.19
CA LEU A 111 9.56 -4.19 -2.28
C LEU A 111 8.82 -3.48 -1.14
N PHE A 112 7.64 -2.94 -1.42
CA PHE A 112 6.82 -2.29 -0.40
C PHE A 112 6.47 -3.28 0.73
N GLU A 113 5.99 -4.48 0.38
CA GLU A 113 5.66 -5.51 1.36
C GLU A 113 6.89 -5.94 2.19
N THR A 114 8.07 -5.93 1.59
CA THR A 114 9.31 -6.34 2.26
C THR A 114 9.90 -5.26 3.18
N HIS A 115 9.82 -4.00 2.78
CA HIS A 115 10.59 -2.92 3.41
C HIS A 115 9.77 -1.90 4.19
N VAL A 116 8.45 -1.86 4.01
CA VAL A 116 7.61 -0.84 4.63
C VAL A 116 6.75 -1.47 5.74
N PRO A 117 7.16 -1.31 7.01
CA PRO A 117 6.39 -1.87 8.11
C PRO A 117 5.14 -1.04 8.38
N LEU A 118 4.01 -1.74 8.57
CA LEU A 118 2.73 -1.16 8.94
C LEU A 118 2.05 -2.07 9.94
N GLN A 119 1.26 -1.47 10.82
CA GLN A 119 0.35 -2.22 11.69
C GLN A 119 -1.03 -2.20 11.02
N LYS A 120 -1.61 -3.36 10.80
CA LYS A 120 -2.96 -3.48 10.24
C LYS A 120 -3.82 -4.34 11.14
N LYS A 121 -4.98 -3.79 11.54
CA LYS A 121 -5.94 -4.49 12.37
C LYS A 121 -7.30 -4.47 11.68
N VAL A 122 -7.85 -5.66 11.44
CA VAL A 122 -9.20 -5.83 10.89
C VAL A 122 -10.18 -5.90 12.06
N VAL A 123 -11.23 -5.10 12.01
CA VAL A 123 -12.38 -5.21 12.91
C VAL A 123 -13.55 -5.75 12.08
N THR A 124 -14.13 -6.87 12.51
CA THR A 124 -15.19 -7.52 11.78
C THR A 124 -16.56 -6.93 12.13
N VAL A 125 -17.57 -7.22 11.31
CA VAL A 125 -18.96 -6.82 11.58
C VAL A 125 -19.49 -7.44 12.87
N GLU A 126 -18.92 -8.57 13.31
CA GLU A 126 -19.29 -9.23 14.57
C GLU A 126 -18.56 -8.63 15.78
N GLY A 127 -17.64 -7.69 15.56
CA GLY A 127 -16.88 -7.04 16.61
C GLY A 127 -15.57 -7.72 17.00
N ARG A 128 -15.16 -8.75 16.27
CA ARG A 128 -13.88 -9.41 16.50
C ARG A 128 -12.74 -8.60 15.89
N GLU A 129 -11.55 -8.71 16.48
CA GLU A 129 -10.36 -8.01 16.02
C GLU A 129 -9.27 -9.01 15.63
N TYR A 130 -8.61 -8.74 14.49
CA TYR A 130 -7.52 -9.57 13.97
C TYR A 130 -6.36 -8.69 13.53
N TRP A 131 -5.14 -9.10 13.87
CA TRP A 131 -3.96 -8.54 13.21
C TRP A 131 -3.83 -9.14 11.82
N VAL A 132 -3.49 -8.29 10.85
CA VAL A 132 -3.12 -8.75 9.52
C VAL A 132 -1.62 -9.02 9.53
N GLN A 133 -1.27 -10.29 9.26
CA GLN A 133 0.12 -10.70 9.15
C GLN A 133 0.58 -10.64 7.70
N ARG A 134 1.82 -11.08 7.47
CA ARG A 134 2.38 -11.22 6.14
C ARG A 134 1.43 -12.06 5.25
N ASP A 135 1.30 -11.67 3.99
CA ASP A 135 0.40 -12.32 3.00
C ASP A 135 -1.08 -12.23 3.35
N ASP A 136 -1.47 -11.19 4.10
CA ASP A 136 -2.85 -10.94 4.54
C ASP A 136 -3.45 -12.00 5.46
N ASP A 137 -2.65 -12.87 6.05
CA ASP A 137 -3.12 -13.82 7.05
C ASP A 137 -3.65 -13.08 8.28
N LEU A 138 -4.78 -13.55 8.80
CA LEU A 138 -5.39 -12.97 10.00
C LEU A 138 -5.01 -13.77 11.25
N MET A 139 -4.71 -13.04 12.32
CA MET A 139 -4.47 -13.63 13.63
C MET A 139 -5.38 -12.95 14.66
N GLU A 140 -6.21 -13.73 15.33
CA GLU A 140 -7.13 -13.20 16.33
C GLU A 140 -6.36 -12.70 17.56
N LEU A 141 -6.60 -11.44 17.94
CA LEU A 141 -5.87 -10.80 19.03
C LEU A 141 -6.08 -11.47 20.38
N TYR A 142 -7.32 -11.86 20.67
CA TYR A 142 -7.65 -12.48 21.95
C TYR A 142 -7.33 -13.97 22.01
N GLY A 143 -7.44 -14.68 20.89
CA GLY A 143 -7.08 -16.09 20.79
C GLY A 143 -5.60 -16.32 21.06
N GLN A 144 -4.75 -15.43 20.57
CA GLN A 144 -3.31 -15.52 20.79
C GLN A 144 -2.93 -15.29 22.26
N VAL A 145 -3.54 -14.31 22.91
CA VAL A 145 -3.31 -14.05 24.33
C VAL A 145 -3.72 -15.23 25.18
N ALA A 146 -4.82 -15.89 24.84
CA ALA A 146 -5.29 -17.06 25.55
C ALA A 146 -4.36 -18.26 25.39
N GLU A 147 -3.74 -18.43 24.23
CA GLU A 147 -2.76 -19.50 23.99
C GLU A 147 -1.45 -19.28 24.76
N ASP A 148 -1.05 -18.03 24.95
CA ASP A 148 0.17 -17.67 25.69
C ASP A 148 0.00 -17.78 27.20
N LEU A 149 -1.22 -17.89 27.69
CA LEU A 149 -1.55 -18.06 29.09
C LEU A 149 -1.63 -19.54 29.49
#